data_36a854151c8eb1ac0a6771481decc819
#
_entry.id   36a854151c8eb1ac0a6771481decc819
#
_cell.length_a   1.000
_cell.length_b   1.000
_cell.length_c   1.000
_cell.angle_alpha   90.00
_cell.angle_beta   90.00
_cell.angle_gamma   90.00
#
_symmetry.space_group_name_H-M   'P 1'
#
loop_
_entity.id
_entity.type
_entity.pdbx_description
1 polymer ?
#
loop_
_entity_poly.entity_id
_entity_poly.type
_entity_poly.pdbx_seq_one_letter_code
_entity_poly.pdbx_strand_id
1 'polypeptide(L)'
;MLYLLQGAEDFSRFVFPDSEALFKSLAHQQAPHTLFITCADSRVSPEMITQTRPGELFVCRNIGNIVPAYGEMLGGVSAVVEFAVLALNVRQIVICGHSDCGAMKGLASGATIADEMPTVHAWLRNAEAARSVVTARKLEEERVVQAMVEENIRLQLTHLRTHPAVAGRLALKQLQVQGWVYDIGQGEVSVFDEGEGVFESIPEARERLLRQGAR
;
A
#
# COMPACT_ATOMS: atom_id res chain seq x y z
N MET A 1 20.07 -19.95 -3.06
CA MET A 1 21.13 -19.00 -2.62
C MET A 1 22.01 -18.53 -3.79
N LEU A 2 22.63 -19.42 -4.57
CA LEU A 2 23.52 -19.03 -5.70
C LEU A 2 22.86 -18.10 -6.72
N TYR A 3 21.60 -18.34 -7.07
CA TYR A 3 20.84 -17.47 -7.98
C TYR A 3 20.78 -15.99 -7.52
N LEU A 4 20.55 -15.76 -6.23
CA LEU A 4 20.51 -14.38 -5.68
C LEU A 4 21.89 -13.73 -5.66
N LEU A 5 22.95 -14.50 -5.39
CA LEU A 5 24.31 -14.00 -5.45
C LEU A 5 24.70 -13.61 -6.87
N GLN A 6 24.33 -14.44 -7.86
CA GLN A 6 24.55 -14.12 -9.28
C GLN A 6 23.81 -12.84 -9.66
N GLY A 7 22.52 -12.70 -9.27
CA GLY A 7 21.75 -11.48 -9.54
C GLY A 7 22.40 -10.23 -8.93
N ALA A 8 22.97 -10.32 -7.74
CA ALA A 8 23.67 -9.20 -7.10
C ALA A 8 24.97 -8.85 -7.81
N GLU A 9 25.72 -9.85 -8.32
CA GLU A 9 26.90 -9.62 -9.13
C GLU A 9 26.53 -8.98 -10.48
N ASP A 10 25.49 -9.49 -11.15
CA ASP A 10 25.00 -8.96 -12.41
C ASP A 10 24.52 -7.51 -12.27
N PHE A 11 23.82 -7.18 -11.15
CA PHE A 11 23.46 -5.81 -10.84
C PHE A 11 24.68 -4.90 -10.79
N SER A 12 25.70 -5.28 -10.01
CA SER A 12 26.92 -4.47 -9.85
C SER A 12 27.67 -4.29 -11.18
N ARG A 13 27.68 -5.33 -12.03
CA ARG A 13 28.47 -5.36 -13.24
C ARG A 13 27.78 -4.75 -14.46
N PHE A 14 26.47 -4.92 -14.57
CA PHE A 14 25.72 -4.58 -15.78
C PHE A 14 24.64 -3.51 -15.58
N VAL A 15 24.06 -3.38 -14.38
CA VAL A 15 22.95 -2.46 -14.12
C VAL A 15 23.42 -1.17 -13.42
N PHE A 16 24.25 -1.33 -12.39
CA PHE A 16 24.75 -0.18 -11.62
C PHE A 16 25.49 0.84 -12.50
N PRO A 17 26.38 0.48 -13.44
CA PRO A 17 27.10 1.46 -14.27
C PRO A 17 26.16 2.41 -15.05
N ASP A 18 25.04 1.90 -15.58
CA ASP A 18 24.07 2.72 -16.29
C ASP A 18 23.27 3.68 -15.38
N SER A 19 23.26 3.40 -14.08
CA SER A 19 22.55 4.17 -13.06
C SER A 19 23.50 4.79 -12.02
N GLU A 20 24.81 4.75 -12.23
CA GLU A 20 25.82 5.13 -11.26
C GLU A 20 25.63 6.56 -10.74
N ALA A 21 25.33 7.52 -11.62
CA ALA A 21 25.11 8.90 -11.25
C ALA A 21 23.92 9.06 -10.28
N LEU A 22 22.83 8.32 -10.52
CA LEU A 22 21.67 8.29 -9.65
C LEU A 22 22.05 7.72 -8.27
N PHE A 23 22.63 6.53 -8.21
CA PHE A 23 22.99 5.90 -6.94
C PHE A 23 24.02 6.70 -6.15
N LYS A 24 24.99 7.33 -6.80
CA LYS A 24 25.92 8.25 -6.14
C LYS A 24 25.21 9.45 -5.51
N SER A 25 24.20 10.02 -6.18
CA SER A 25 23.39 11.12 -5.61
C SER A 25 22.55 10.69 -4.42
N LEU A 26 22.13 9.42 -4.37
CA LEU A 26 21.33 8.85 -3.28
C LEU A 26 22.16 8.28 -2.13
N ALA A 27 23.48 8.16 -2.27
CA ALA A 27 24.33 7.46 -1.31
C ALA A 27 24.31 8.04 0.11
N HIS A 28 24.02 9.32 0.26
CA HIS A 28 24.07 10.02 1.55
C HIS A 28 22.74 10.68 1.94
N GLN A 29 21.74 10.65 1.08
CA GLN A 29 20.44 11.28 1.34
C GLN A 29 19.31 10.60 0.56
N GLN A 30 18.11 10.66 1.09
CA GLN A 30 16.90 10.27 0.38
C GLN A 30 15.84 11.36 0.54
N ALA A 31 15.04 11.56 -0.49
CA ALA A 31 13.93 12.51 -0.50
C ALA A 31 12.73 11.93 -1.27
N PRO A 32 12.17 10.80 -0.83
CA PRO A 32 11.01 10.21 -1.49
C PRO A 32 9.82 11.15 -1.41
N HIS A 33 9.06 11.24 -2.49
CA HIS A 33 7.85 12.07 -2.49
C HIS A 33 6.62 11.34 -1.93
N THR A 34 6.62 10.01 -1.92
CA THR A 34 5.47 9.16 -1.58
C THR A 34 5.86 8.03 -0.64
N LEU A 35 5.09 7.85 0.44
CA LEU A 35 5.03 6.59 1.17
C LEU A 35 4.06 5.66 0.46
N PHE A 36 4.55 4.50 0.02
CA PHE A 36 3.75 3.48 -0.66
C PHE A 36 3.59 2.25 0.25
N ILE A 37 2.38 2.03 0.77
CA ILE A 37 2.04 0.92 1.67
C ILE A 37 1.32 -0.15 0.85
N THR A 38 1.88 -1.36 0.76
CA THR A 38 1.31 -2.43 -0.04
C THR A 38 1.52 -3.82 0.57
N CYS A 39 0.94 -4.82 -0.09
CA CYS A 39 1.11 -6.21 0.32
C CYS A 39 2.55 -6.71 0.11
N ALA A 40 2.96 -7.67 0.95
CA ALA A 40 4.22 -8.41 0.78
C ALA A 40 4.16 -9.44 -0.36
N ASP A 41 3.04 -9.57 -1.05
CA ASP A 41 2.85 -10.48 -2.19
C ASP A 41 3.94 -10.26 -3.25
N SER A 42 4.61 -11.35 -3.66
CA SER A 42 5.76 -11.30 -4.56
C SER A 42 5.43 -10.79 -5.98
N ARG A 43 4.15 -10.77 -6.35
CA ARG A 43 3.66 -10.27 -7.65
C ARG A 43 3.49 -8.75 -7.69
N VAL A 44 3.56 -8.08 -6.55
CA VAL A 44 3.41 -6.63 -6.43
C VAL A 44 4.77 -5.97 -6.37
N SER A 45 5.11 -5.16 -7.34
CA SER A 45 6.33 -4.35 -7.37
C SER A 45 5.97 -2.87 -7.52
N PRO A 46 5.99 -2.09 -6.44
CA PRO A 46 5.59 -0.69 -6.45
C PRO A 46 6.29 0.15 -7.52
N GLU A 47 7.60 0.01 -7.63
CA GLU A 47 8.42 0.78 -8.57
C GLU A 47 8.08 0.42 -10.03
N MET A 48 7.79 -0.85 -10.31
CA MET A 48 7.38 -1.29 -11.64
C MET A 48 5.99 -0.74 -12.00
N ILE A 49 5.03 -0.83 -11.07
CA ILE A 49 3.64 -0.39 -11.28
C ILE A 49 3.59 1.13 -11.51
N THR A 50 4.39 1.89 -10.77
CA THR A 50 4.40 3.35 -10.82
C THR A 50 5.44 3.94 -11.77
N GLN A 51 6.32 3.10 -12.36
CA GLN A 51 7.44 3.51 -13.20
C GLN A 51 8.36 4.53 -12.49
N THR A 52 8.51 4.39 -11.17
CA THR A 52 9.39 5.22 -10.34
C THR A 52 10.80 4.62 -10.26
N ARG A 53 11.76 5.48 -10.02
CA ARG A 53 13.19 5.12 -9.85
C ARG A 53 13.55 4.94 -8.38
N PRO A 54 14.68 4.29 -8.09
CA PRO A 54 15.21 4.24 -6.73
C PRO A 54 15.27 5.63 -6.08
N GLY A 55 14.80 5.72 -4.82
CA GLY A 55 14.78 6.97 -4.05
C GLY A 55 13.49 7.79 -4.17
N GLU A 56 12.60 7.49 -5.12
CA GLU A 56 11.35 8.24 -5.31
C GLU A 56 10.21 7.77 -4.41
N LEU A 57 10.19 6.47 -4.06
CA LEU A 57 9.22 5.89 -3.12
C LEU A 57 9.89 5.50 -1.80
N PHE A 58 9.18 5.69 -0.71
CA PHE A 58 9.44 5.04 0.58
C PHE A 58 8.44 3.91 0.75
N VAL A 59 8.89 2.66 0.63
CA VAL A 59 8.00 1.50 0.51
C VAL A 59 7.85 0.78 1.84
N CYS A 60 6.60 0.55 2.25
CA CYS A 60 6.23 -0.32 3.37
C CYS A 60 5.44 -1.52 2.85
N ARG A 61 5.92 -2.73 3.10
CA ARG A 61 5.24 -3.97 2.70
C ARG A 61 4.91 -4.82 3.91
N ASN A 62 3.66 -5.29 3.97
CA ASN A 62 3.21 -6.20 5.01
C ASN A 62 2.11 -7.13 4.49
N ILE A 63 1.68 -8.09 5.28
CA ILE A 63 0.61 -9.02 4.91
C ILE A 63 -0.72 -8.24 4.82
N GLY A 64 -1.27 -8.11 3.59
CA GLY A 64 -2.56 -7.48 3.34
C GLY A 64 -2.55 -5.95 3.38
N ASN A 65 -1.43 -5.27 3.19
CA ASN A 65 -1.32 -3.79 3.17
C ASN A 65 -2.00 -3.09 4.36
N ILE A 66 -1.92 -3.70 5.53
CA ILE A 66 -2.60 -3.26 6.75
C ILE A 66 -1.87 -2.09 7.40
N VAL A 67 -2.64 -1.11 7.84
CA VAL A 67 -2.23 -0.01 8.70
C VAL A 67 -3.04 -0.12 10.00
N PRO A 68 -2.47 -0.59 11.11
CA PRO A 68 -3.18 -0.58 12.38
C PRO A 68 -3.60 0.84 12.79
N ALA A 69 -4.77 0.99 13.41
CA ALA A 69 -5.16 2.27 13.98
C ALA A 69 -4.13 2.70 15.04
N TYR A 70 -3.88 3.99 15.15
CA TYR A 70 -2.89 4.51 16.10
C TYR A 70 -3.22 4.12 17.54
N GLY A 71 -2.27 3.54 18.24
CA GLY A 71 -2.42 3.07 19.62
C GLY A 71 -2.74 1.58 19.75
N GLU A 72 -3.34 0.95 18.74
CA GLU A 72 -3.66 -0.49 18.79
C GLU A 72 -2.39 -1.36 18.72
N MET A 73 -1.46 -0.97 17.88
CA MET A 73 -0.19 -1.66 17.73
C MET A 73 0.90 -0.65 17.39
N LEU A 74 1.64 -0.21 18.41
CA LEU A 74 2.83 0.60 18.19
C LEU A 74 3.96 -0.32 17.72
N GLY A 75 4.38 -0.18 16.46
CA GLY A 75 5.40 -1.05 15.86
C GLY A 75 5.75 -0.64 14.43
N GLY A 76 6.26 -1.57 13.66
CA GLY A 76 6.89 -1.33 12.37
C GLY A 76 6.11 -0.39 11.43
N VAL A 77 4.81 -0.62 11.22
CA VAL A 77 4.03 0.22 10.28
C VAL A 77 3.82 1.64 10.82
N SER A 78 3.49 1.78 12.12
CA SER A 78 3.30 3.11 12.74
C SER A 78 4.59 3.92 12.71
N ALA A 79 5.75 3.29 12.98
CA ALA A 79 7.05 3.94 12.90
C ALA A 79 7.40 4.37 11.46
N VAL A 80 7.08 3.53 10.46
CA VAL A 80 7.27 3.87 9.05
C VAL A 80 6.43 5.07 8.64
N VAL A 81 5.15 5.11 9.04
CA VAL A 81 4.25 6.23 8.77
C VAL A 81 4.77 7.52 9.39
N GLU A 82 5.15 7.48 10.66
CA GLU A 82 5.67 8.64 11.38
C GLU A 82 6.98 9.15 10.75
N PHE A 83 7.92 8.25 10.48
CA PHE A 83 9.20 8.60 9.86
C PHE A 83 9.01 9.20 8.46
N ALA A 84 8.16 8.60 7.63
CA ALA A 84 7.87 9.12 6.28
C ALA A 84 7.29 10.54 6.33
N VAL A 85 6.34 10.78 7.22
CA VAL A 85 5.63 12.07 7.30
C VAL A 85 6.47 13.15 7.98
N LEU A 86 7.16 12.84 9.08
CA LEU A 86 7.88 13.84 9.88
C LEU A 86 9.33 14.00 9.50
N ALA A 87 10.05 12.92 9.23
CA ALA A 87 11.48 12.97 8.91
C ALA A 87 11.74 13.13 7.41
N LEU A 88 11.06 12.36 6.56
CA LEU A 88 11.23 12.42 5.10
C LEU A 88 10.33 13.45 4.42
N ASN A 89 9.33 13.97 5.14
CA ASN A 89 8.41 15.00 4.65
C ASN A 89 7.72 14.62 3.33
N VAL A 90 7.30 13.34 3.20
CA VAL A 90 6.54 12.88 2.04
C VAL A 90 5.25 13.71 1.89
N ARG A 91 4.85 13.92 0.65
CA ARG A 91 3.64 14.69 0.33
C ARG A 91 2.44 13.83 0.00
N GLN A 92 2.68 12.54 -0.19
CA GLN A 92 1.64 11.58 -0.56
C GLN A 92 1.81 10.28 0.22
N ILE A 93 0.69 9.65 0.56
CA ILE A 93 0.64 8.27 1.03
C ILE A 93 -0.33 7.51 0.15
N VAL A 94 0.11 6.39 -0.40
CA VAL A 94 -0.72 5.46 -1.15
C VAL A 94 -0.85 4.17 -0.37
N ILE A 95 -2.08 3.68 -0.15
CA ILE A 95 -2.36 2.34 0.32
C ILE A 95 -2.83 1.52 -0.87
N CYS A 96 -2.03 0.55 -1.29
CA CYS A 96 -2.29 -0.24 -2.49
C CYS A 96 -2.58 -1.71 -2.12
N GLY A 97 -3.82 -2.13 -2.33
CA GLY A 97 -4.21 -3.54 -2.36
C GLY A 97 -4.00 -4.14 -3.75
N HIS A 98 -4.27 -5.43 -3.88
CA HIS A 98 -4.17 -6.11 -5.18
C HIS A 98 -5.20 -7.22 -5.34
N SER A 99 -5.55 -7.54 -6.57
CA SER A 99 -6.45 -8.67 -6.88
C SER A 99 -5.87 -9.99 -6.35
N ASP A 100 -6.74 -10.93 -6.05
CA ASP A 100 -6.34 -12.28 -5.63
C ASP A 100 -5.46 -12.34 -4.35
N CYS A 101 -5.60 -11.37 -3.44
CA CYS A 101 -4.79 -11.26 -2.23
C CYS A 101 -5.02 -12.43 -1.26
N GLY A 102 -3.93 -13.18 -0.97
CA GLY A 102 -4.00 -14.33 -0.06
C GLY A 102 -4.44 -13.96 1.36
N ALA A 103 -4.06 -12.79 1.85
CA ALA A 103 -4.50 -12.28 3.16
C ALA A 103 -6.02 -12.04 3.19
N MET A 104 -6.55 -11.42 2.12
CA MET A 104 -7.98 -11.14 2.01
C MET A 104 -8.81 -12.42 1.78
N LYS A 105 -8.29 -13.40 1.03
CA LYS A 105 -8.88 -14.74 0.94
C LYS A 105 -8.97 -15.41 2.31
N GLY A 106 -7.86 -15.41 3.05
CA GLY A 106 -7.81 -16.00 4.38
C GLY A 106 -8.79 -15.34 5.35
N LEU A 107 -8.89 -14.02 5.31
CA LEU A 107 -9.84 -13.27 6.14
C LEU A 107 -11.30 -13.55 5.74
N ALA A 108 -11.59 -13.63 4.44
CA ALA A 108 -12.94 -13.91 3.92
C ALA A 108 -13.44 -15.32 4.28
N SER A 109 -12.56 -16.33 4.18
CA SER A 109 -12.93 -17.73 4.41
C SER A 109 -13.28 -18.04 5.87
N GLY A 110 -12.87 -17.18 6.82
CA GLY A 110 -13.04 -17.45 8.25
C GLY A 110 -12.33 -18.73 8.72
N ALA A 111 -11.51 -19.34 7.84
CA ALA A 111 -10.90 -20.62 8.07
C ALA A 111 -9.85 -20.57 9.20
N THR A 112 -9.48 -21.73 9.71
CA THR A 112 -8.59 -22.04 10.83
C THR A 112 -7.13 -21.52 10.67
N ILE A 113 -6.97 -20.32 10.10
CA ILE A 113 -5.66 -19.62 10.05
C ILE A 113 -5.07 -19.48 11.47
N ALA A 114 -5.94 -19.44 12.50
CA ALA A 114 -5.52 -19.28 13.87
C ALA A 114 -4.60 -20.41 14.36
N ASP A 115 -4.86 -21.65 13.95
CA ASP A 115 -4.11 -22.81 14.41
C ASP A 115 -2.77 -22.97 13.68
N GLU A 116 -2.76 -22.67 12.37
CA GLU A 116 -1.56 -22.85 11.54
C GLU A 116 -0.68 -21.61 11.50
N MET A 117 -1.29 -20.41 11.54
CA MET A 117 -0.61 -19.13 11.41
C MET A 117 -1.13 -18.10 12.44
N PRO A 118 -0.93 -18.33 13.75
CA PRO A 118 -1.50 -17.49 14.81
C PRO A 118 -1.06 -16.02 14.72
N THR A 119 0.14 -15.75 14.27
CA THR A 119 0.65 -14.39 14.09
C THR A 119 -0.07 -13.69 12.93
N VAL A 120 -0.29 -14.37 11.81
CA VAL A 120 -1.04 -13.83 10.68
C VAL A 120 -2.50 -13.58 11.08
N HIS A 121 -3.12 -14.52 11.79
CA HIS A 121 -4.47 -14.37 12.33
C HIS A 121 -4.59 -13.12 13.22
N ALA A 122 -3.69 -12.97 14.19
CA ALA A 122 -3.67 -11.81 15.08
C ALA A 122 -3.48 -10.48 14.30
N TRP A 123 -2.63 -10.50 13.27
CA TRP A 123 -2.39 -9.34 12.39
C TRP A 123 -3.63 -8.97 11.59
N LEU A 124 -4.32 -9.93 10.97
CA LEU A 124 -5.50 -9.71 10.14
C LEU A 124 -6.73 -9.19 10.92
N ARG A 125 -6.73 -9.27 12.26
CA ARG A 125 -7.77 -8.64 13.09
C ARG A 125 -7.90 -7.14 12.83
N ASN A 126 -6.84 -6.48 12.37
CA ASN A 126 -6.88 -5.08 11.93
C ASN A 126 -7.72 -4.85 10.66
N ALA A 127 -8.19 -5.91 10.01
CA ALA A 127 -9.09 -5.84 8.85
C ALA A 127 -10.47 -6.47 9.13
N GLU A 128 -10.78 -6.82 10.38
CA GLU A 128 -12.01 -7.51 10.77
C GLU A 128 -13.27 -6.67 10.46
N ALA A 129 -13.20 -5.35 10.59
CA ALA A 129 -14.32 -4.47 10.22
C ALA A 129 -14.62 -4.56 8.72
N ALA A 130 -13.61 -4.65 7.86
CA ALA A 130 -13.82 -4.87 6.42
C ALA A 130 -14.53 -6.21 6.14
N ARG A 131 -14.12 -7.27 6.84
CA ARG A 131 -14.80 -8.59 6.75
C ARG A 131 -16.27 -8.49 7.13
N SER A 132 -16.58 -7.82 8.22
CA SER A 132 -17.96 -7.66 8.70
C SER A 132 -18.83 -6.94 7.67
N VAL A 133 -18.32 -5.88 7.04
CA VAL A 133 -19.03 -5.14 5.98
C VAL A 133 -19.28 -6.04 4.76
N VAL A 134 -18.26 -6.74 4.28
CA VAL A 134 -18.40 -7.62 3.10
C VAL A 134 -19.35 -8.77 3.36
N THR A 135 -19.28 -9.40 4.54
CA THR A 135 -20.20 -10.48 4.95
C THR A 135 -21.66 -10.00 4.97
N ALA A 136 -21.91 -8.78 5.46
CA ALA A 136 -23.27 -8.21 5.50
C ALA A 136 -23.86 -7.97 4.10
N ARG A 137 -23.02 -7.79 3.06
CA ARG A 137 -23.46 -7.57 1.67
C ARG A 137 -23.97 -8.83 0.98
N LYS A 138 -23.72 -10.04 1.51
CA LYS A 138 -24.17 -11.33 0.96
C LYS A 138 -23.85 -11.48 -0.54
N LEU A 139 -22.60 -11.20 -0.91
CA LEU A 139 -22.13 -11.25 -2.30
C LEU A 139 -21.98 -12.70 -2.80
N GLU A 140 -22.04 -12.88 -4.13
CA GLU A 140 -21.65 -14.12 -4.78
C GLU A 140 -20.16 -14.41 -4.52
N GLU A 141 -19.79 -15.69 -4.41
CA GLU A 141 -18.49 -16.16 -3.94
C GLU A 141 -17.31 -15.54 -4.74
N GLU A 142 -17.47 -15.45 -6.07
CA GLU A 142 -16.48 -14.90 -6.98
C GLU A 142 -16.16 -13.41 -6.72
N ARG A 143 -17.09 -12.68 -6.11
CA ARG A 143 -16.98 -11.26 -5.82
C ARG A 143 -16.45 -10.96 -4.43
N VAL A 144 -16.44 -11.95 -3.54
CA VAL A 144 -16.09 -11.74 -2.11
C VAL A 144 -14.66 -11.24 -1.95
N VAL A 145 -13.69 -11.88 -2.59
CA VAL A 145 -12.27 -11.53 -2.44
C VAL A 145 -11.98 -10.12 -2.94
N GLN A 146 -12.54 -9.75 -4.10
CA GLN A 146 -12.38 -8.39 -4.63
C GLN A 146 -13.01 -7.35 -3.69
N ALA A 147 -14.22 -7.60 -3.22
CA ALA A 147 -14.88 -6.73 -2.24
C ALA A 147 -14.10 -6.61 -0.93
N MET A 148 -13.45 -7.69 -0.48
CA MET A 148 -12.56 -7.67 0.69
C MET A 148 -11.33 -6.78 0.47
N VAL A 149 -10.72 -6.85 -0.71
CA VAL A 149 -9.58 -5.98 -1.08
C VAL A 149 -10.00 -4.51 -1.04
N GLU A 150 -11.11 -4.17 -1.68
CA GLU A 150 -11.63 -2.80 -1.74
C GLU A 150 -12.02 -2.26 -0.37
N GLU A 151 -12.75 -3.07 0.42
CA GLU A 151 -13.18 -2.65 1.76
C GLU A 151 -12.02 -2.54 2.73
N ASN A 152 -11.00 -3.39 2.58
CA ASN A 152 -9.76 -3.26 3.33
C ASN A 152 -9.07 -1.92 3.03
N ILE A 153 -9.00 -1.49 1.76
CA ILE A 153 -8.42 -0.17 1.42
C ILE A 153 -9.18 0.95 2.14
N ARG A 154 -10.52 0.96 2.11
CA ARG A 154 -11.34 1.97 2.79
C ARG A 154 -11.04 2.01 4.30
N LEU A 155 -10.98 0.83 4.91
CA LEU A 155 -10.66 0.71 6.34
C LEU A 155 -9.27 1.21 6.67
N GLN A 156 -8.26 0.82 5.88
CA GLN A 156 -6.87 1.22 6.15
C GLN A 156 -6.66 2.73 5.93
N LEU A 157 -7.36 3.37 5.00
CA LEU A 157 -7.38 4.84 4.88
C LEU A 157 -7.96 5.50 6.14
N THR A 158 -9.00 4.91 6.73
CA THR A 158 -9.57 5.39 8.00
C THR A 158 -8.57 5.24 9.14
N HIS A 159 -7.92 4.08 9.26
CA HIS A 159 -6.89 3.83 10.27
C HIS A 159 -5.69 4.77 10.11
N LEU A 160 -5.21 4.98 8.89
CA LEU A 160 -4.10 5.89 8.60
C LEU A 160 -4.35 7.30 9.15
N ARG A 161 -5.58 7.80 9.04
CA ARG A 161 -5.97 9.13 9.54
C ARG A 161 -5.97 9.24 11.06
N THR A 162 -5.96 8.14 11.79
CA THR A 162 -5.82 8.15 13.25
C THR A 162 -4.39 8.46 13.72
N HIS A 163 -3.39 8.32 12.84
CA HIS A 163 -2.00 8.62 13.16
C HIS A 163 -1.79 10.14 13.31
N PRO A 164 -1.28 10.63 14.45
CA PRO A 164 -1.16 12.07 14.71
C PRO A 164 -0.36 12.83 13.64
N ALA A 165 0.74 12.24 13.15
CA ALA A 165 1.56 12.82 12.10
C ALA A 165 0.77 13.04 10.81
N VAL A 166 -0.05 12.05 10.43
CA VAL A 166 -0.91 12.11 9.24
C VAL A 166 -2.04 13.13 9.44
N ALA A 167 -2.76 13.05 10.56
CA ALA A 167 -3.86 13.95 10.87
C ALA A 167 -3.43 15.42 10.83
N GLY A 168 -2.29 15.76 11.45
CA GLY A 168 -1.74 17.11 11.45
C GLY A 168 -1.42 17.63 10.04
N ARG A 169 -0.78 16.81 9.20
CA ARG A 169 -0.42 17.21 7.83
C ARG A 169 -1.62 17.31 6.90
N LEU A 170 -2.63 16.45 7.06
CA LEU A 170 -3.89 16.54 6.33
C LEU A 170 -4.65 17.83 6.66
N ALA A 171 -4.74 18.19 7.96
CA ALA A 171 -5.37 19.43 8.40
C ALA A 171 -4.73 20.69 7.79
N LEU A 172 -3.41 20.65 7.57
CA LEU A 172 -2.64 21.72 6.94
C LEU A 172 -2.64 21.64 5.39
N LYS A 173 -3.31 20.64 4.78
CA LYS A 173 -3.29 20.38 3.34
C LYS A 173 -1.87 20.17 2.77
N GLN A 174 -0.97 19.63 3.58
CA GLN A 174 0.43 19.34 3.23
C GLN A 174 0.66 17.87 2.87
N LEU A 175 -0.36 17.05 3.01
CA LEU A 175 -0.33 15.63 2.72
C LEU A 175 -1.59 15.23 1.96
N GLN A 176 -1.45 14.35 0.99
CA GLN A 176 -2.55 13.68 0.30
C GLN A 176 -2.50 12.18 0.60
N VAL A 177 -3.66 11.55 0.70
CA VAL A 177 -3.77 10.09 0.88
C VAL A 177 -4.66 9.52 -0.21
N GLN A 178 -4.28 8.34 -0.73
CA GLN A 178 -5.03 7.66 -1.78
C GLN A 178 -5.10 6.16 -1.49
N GLY A 179 -6.21 5.55 -1.88
CA GLY A 179 -6.39 4.10 -1.90
C GLY A 179 -6.35 3.58 -3.33
N TRP A 180 -5.54 2.55 -3.58
CA TRP A 180 -5.38 1.93 -4.90
C TRP A 180 -5.67 0.45 -4.83
N VAL A 181 -6.18 -0.10 -5.93
CA VAL A 181 -6.24 -1.55 -6.16
C VAL A 181 -5.53 -1.87 -7.46
N TYR A 182 -4.52 -2.72 -7.38
CA TYR A 182 -3.79 -3.23 -8.53
C TYR A 182 -4.36 -4.59 -8.97
N ASP A 183 -4.88 -4.67 -10.19
CA ASP A 183 -5.25 -5.94 -10.80
C ASP A 183 -4.01 -6.58 -11.44
N ILE A 184 -3.57 -7.69 -10.87
CA ILE A 184 -2.36 -8.40 -11.32
C ILE A 184 -2.57 -8.99 -12.71
N GLY A 185 -3.77 -9.47 -13.00
CA GLY A 185 -4.08 -10.15 -14.27
C GLY A 185 -4.25 -9.20 -15.46
N GLN A 186 -4.74 -7.99 -15.18
CA GLN A 186 -4.97 -6.96 -16.21
C GLN A 186 -3.79 -5.99 -16.33
N GLY A 187 -2.95 -5.88 -15.28
CA GLY A 187 -1.91 -4.86 -15.21
C GLY A 187 -2.48 -3.45 -14.96
N GLU A 188 -3.70 -3.35 -14.47
CA GLU A 188 -4.42 -2.10 -14.26
C GLU A 188 -4.44 -1.68 -12.81
N VAL A 189 -4.52 -0.37 -12.57
CA VAL A 189 -4.70 0.22 -11.25
C VAL A 189 -6.00 1.01 -11.25
N SER A 190 -6.83 0.79 -10.24
CA SER A 190 -7.98 1.63 -9.92
C SER A 190 -7.72 2.43 -8.65
N VAL A 191 -8.25 3.65 -8.60
CA VAL A 191 -8.07 4.63 -7.53
C VAL A 191 -9.39 4.86 -6.82
N PHE A 192 -9.37 4.86 -5.50
CA PHE A 192 -10.56 5.11 -4.69
C PHE A 192 -10.94 6.60 -4.72
N ASP A 193 -12.12 6.91 -5.23
CA ASP A 193 -12.77 8.22 -5.05
C ASP A 193 -13.55 8.21 -3.74
N GLU A 194 -13.06 8.95 -2.76
CA GLU A 194 -13.73 9.05 -1.45
C GLU A 194 -15.04 9.84 -1.51
N GLY A 195 -15.19 10.74 -2.47
CA GLY A 195 -16.41 11.54 -2.65
C GLY A 195 -17.60 10.69 -3.11
N GLU A 196 -17.36 9.83 -4.09
CA GLU A 196 -18.38 8.95 -4.66
C GLU A 196 -18.40 7.55 -4.01
N GLY A 197 -17.35 7.19 -3.26
CA GLY A 197 -17.24 5.89 -2.59
C GLY A 197 -16.95 4.71 -3.54
N VAL A 198 -16.41 4.99 -4.74
CA VAL A 198 -16.14 4.00 -5.79
C VAL A 198 -14.67 3.94 -6.18
N PHE A 199 -14.27 2.85 -6.81
CA PHE A 199 -12.96 2.76 -7.48
C PHE A 199 -13.13 3.13 -8.95
N GLU A 200 -12.32 4.05 -9.42
CA GLU A 200 -12.31 4.58 -10.78
C GLU A 200 -10.99 4.25 -11.50
N SER A 201 -10.99 4.31 -12.82
CA SER A 201 -9.78 4.12 -13.62
C SER A 201 -8.76 5.25 -13.43
N ILE A 202 -7.49 5.01 -13.79
CA ILE A 202 -6.45 6.05 -13.74
C ILE A 202 -6.81 7.29 -14.56
N PRO A 203 -7.34 7.20 -15.80
CA PRO A 203 -7.76 8.38 -16.55
C PRO A 203 -8.81 9.22 -15.82
N GLU A 204 -9.85 8.58 -15.26
CA GLU A 204 -10.91 9.26 -14.50
C GLU A 204 -10.35 9.92 -13.23
N ALA A 205 -9.52 9.20 -12.48
CA ALA A 205 -8.87 9.73 -11.28
C ALA A 205 -8.00 10.97 -11.60
N ARG A 206 -7.22 10.92 -12.68
CA ARG A 206 -6.40 12.05 -13.11
C ARG A 206 -7.25 13.27 -13.46
N GLU A 207 -8.33 13.07 -14.21
CA GLU A 207 -9.24 14.15 -14.57
C GLU A 207 -9.89 14.77 -13.33
N ARG A 208 -10.35 13.96 -12.39
CA ARG A 208 -10.91 14.43 -11.11
C ARG A 208 -9.90 15.24 -10.30
N LEU A 209 -8.68 14.71 -10.12
CA LEU A 209 -7.63 15.37 -9.35
C LEU A 209 -7.20 16.72 -9.99
N LEU A 210 -7.12 16.79 -11.32
CA LEU A 210 -6.82 18.04 -12.02
C LEU A 210 -7.92 19.09 -11.80
N ARG A 211 -9.20 18.67 -11.81
CA ARG A 211 -10.33 19.57 -11.49
C ARG A 211 -10.29 20.08 -10.05
N GLN A 212 -9.82 19.25 -9.11
CA GLN A 212 -9.68 19.62 -7.70
C GLN A 212 -8.42 20.47 -7.41
N GLY A 213 -7.60 20.76 -8.40
CA GLY A 213 -6.38 21.55 -8.25
C GLY A 213 -5.21 20.80 -7.59
N ALA A 214 -5.24 19.48 -7.56
CA ALA A 214 -4.11 18.65 -7.14
C ALA A 214 -2.96 18.83 -8.16
N ARG A 215 -1.80 19.28 -7.69
CA ARG A 215 -0.57 19.43 -8.47
C ARG A 215 0.52 18.48 -7.96
#